data_dcc737ad21a1122b6f1ef440cb4f0948
#
_entry.id   dcc737ad21a1122b6f1ef440cb4f0948
#
_cell.length_a   1.000
_cell.length_b   1.000
_cell.length_c   1.000
_cell.angle_alpha   90.00
_cell.angle_beta   90.00
_cell.angle_gamma   90.00
#
_symmetry.space_group_name_H-M   'P 1'
#
loop_
_entity.id
_entity.type
_entity.pdbx_description
1 polymer ?
#
loop_
_entity_poly.entity_id
_entity_poly.type
_entity_poly.pdbx_seq_one_letter_code
_entity_poly.pdbx_strand_id
1 'polypeptide(L)'
;MARLTADLITRLREEGSPEVRRETVTLLTMEFNAPYVQPAEQRLAEAIFRIMMRDTDVAVRQALAEGLKDNPAVPSDLAMTLARDVAEVALPMLHYSLVFTDQELIEIARSQPEAWQQAVARRETVSAPVSDALVEAGNENVVITLVRNHGAEISDETSNKVIDRFSDSEAVITSIVRRPSFPPKLAERLITVVSE
;
A
#
# COMPACT_ATOMS: atom_id res chain seq x y z
N MET A 1 7.26 -24.53 19.64
CA MET A 1 6.37 -23.33 19.71
C MET A 1 7.14 -22.27 20.49
N ALA A 2 7.67 -21.28 19.80
CA ALA A 2 8.21 -20.11 20.48
C ALA A 2 6.99 -19.32 20.98
N ARG A 3 6.80 -19.25 22.27
CA ARG A 3 5.80 -18.39 22.90
C ARG A 3 6.29 -16.94 22.77
N LEU A 4 5.40 -15.99 22.54
CA LEU A 4 5.61 -14.56 22.81
C LEU A 4 6.04 -14.44 24.29
N THR A 5 7.30 -14.68 24.56
CA THR A 5 7.81 -14.86 25.92
C THR A 5 8.45 -13.56 26.39
N ALA A 6 8.48 -13.39 27.71
CA ALA A 6 9.25 -12.35 28.38
C ALA A 6 10.70 -12.27 27.86
N ASP A 7 11.27 -13.37 27.39
CA ASP A 7 12.62 -13.45 26.80
C ASP A 7 12.78 -12.59 25.54
N LEU A 8 11.78 -12.51 24.65
CA LEU A 8 11.83 -11.65 23.45
C LEU A 8 11.80 -10.16 23.84
N ILE A 9 11.01 -9.81 24.84
CA ILE A 9 10.97 -8.43 25.38
C ILE A 9 12.30 -8.08 26.05
N THR A 10 12.88 -9.02 26.78
CA THR A 10 14.18 -8.85 27.43
C THR A 10 15.29 -8.67 26.38
N ARG A 11 15.33 -9.47 25.34
CA ARG A 11 16.26 -9.32 24.21
C ARG A 11 16.16 -7.94 23.54
N LEU A 12 14.94 -7.43 23.31
CA LEU A 12 14.73 -6.10 22.77
C LEU A 12 15.27 -4.98 23.68
N ARG A 13 15.30 -5.21 24.98
CA ARG A 13 15.77 -4.21 25.97
C ARG A 13 17.28 -4.28 26.25
N GLU A 14 17.86 -5.46 26.21
CA GLU A 14 19.24 -5.71 26.67
C GLU A 14 20.25 -5.79 25.51
N GLU A 15 19.83 -6.26 24.34
CA GLU A 15 20.72 -6.44 23.18
C GLU A 15 20.47 -5.34 22.16
N GLY A 16 21.12 -4.19 22.34
CA GLY A 16 20.86 -2.95 21.61
C GLY A 16 21.25 -2.90 20.12
N SER A 17 21.74 -4.01 19.49
CA SER A 17 22.12 -3.94 18.09
C SER A 17 20.88 -3.95 17.16
N PRO A 18 20.88 -3.18 16.05
CA PRO A 18 19.78 -3.19 15.06
C PRO A 18 19.50 -4.58 14.50
N GLU A 19 20.50 -5.42 14.33
CA GLU A 19 20.37 -6.78 13.80
C GLU A 19 19.51 -7.65 14.73
N VAL A 20 19.79 -7.60 16.03
CA VAL A 20 19.02 -8.37 17.03
C VAL A 20 17.58 -7.88 17.11
N ARG A 21 17.38 -6.55 17.09
CA ARG A 21 16.02 -5.98 17.08
C ARG A 21 15.24 -6.39 15.83
N ARG A 22 15.88 -6.38 14.66
CA ARG A 22 15.29 -6.84 13.40
C ARG A 22 14.90 -8.32 13.45
N GLU A 23 15.80 -9.19 13.90
CA GLU A 23 15.52 -10.62 14.05
C GLU A 23 14.34 -10.85 15.02
N THR A 24 14.33 -10.13 16.15
CA THR A 24 13.27 -10.24 17.14
C THR A 24 11.92 -9.79 16.57
N VAL A 25 11.88 -8.69 15.82
CA VAL A 25 10.66 -8.23 15.12
C VAL A 25 10.19 -9.28 14.12
N THR A 26 11.09 -9.87 13.35
CA THR A 26 10.75 -10.92 12.40
C THR A 26 10.11 -12.14 13.10
N LEU A 27 10.68 -12.59 14.20
CA LEU A 27 10.10 -13.69 14.99
C LEU A 27 8.73 -13.32 15.58
N LEU A 28 8.58 -12.10 16.10
CA LEU A 28 7.33 -11.63 16.67
C LEU A 28 6.21 -11.54 15.62
N THR A 29 6.51 -11.06 14.41
CA THR A 29 5.52 -11.01 13.32
C THR A 29 5.15 -12.41 12.84
N MET A 30 6.08 -13.36 12.80
CA MET A 30 5.78 -14.76 12.47
C MET A 30 4.83 -15.40 13.50
N GLU A 31 5.05 -15.17 14.79
CA GLU A 31 4.15 -15.65 15.85
C GLU A 31 2.78 -14.95 15.79
N PHE A 32 2.74 -13.65 15.53
CA PHE A 32 1.49 -12.89 15.38
C PHE A 32 0.66 -13.36 14.17
N ASN A 33 1.31 -13.84 13.11
CA ASN A 33 0.67 -14.39 11.92
C ASN A 33 0.26 -15.86 12.07
N ALA A 34 0.52 -16.48 13.22
CA ALA A 34 0.14 -17.87 13.44
C ALA A 34 -1.40 -18.03 13.48
N PRO A 35 -1.95 -19.20 13.03
CA PRO A 35 -3.40 -19.39 12.92
C PRO A 35 -4.19 -19.24 14.23
N TYR A 36 -3.50 -19.43 15.36
CA TYR A 36 -4.12 -19.39 16.69
C TYR A 36 -3.25 -18.59 17.65
N VAL A 37 -3.50 -17.29 17.72
CA VAL A 37 -2.87 -16.39 18.70
C VAL A 37 -3.88 -16.08 19.79
N GLN A 38 -3.48 -16.25 21.05
CA GLN A 38 -4.36 -15.93 22.18
C GLN A 38 -4.59 -14.40 22.25
N PRO A 39 -5.78 -13.93 22.63
CA PRO A 39 -6.07 -12.49 22.68
C PRO A 39 -5.10 -11.67 23.54
N ALA A 40 -4.53 -12.29 24.60
CA ALA A 40 -3.53 -11.66 25.46
C ALA A 40 -2.18 -11.51 24.75
N GLU A 41 -1.77 -12.53 23.98
CA GLU A 41 -0.55 -12.53 23.17
C GLU A 41 -0.66 -11.55 22.01
N GLN A 42 -1.82 -11.47 21.37
CA GLN A 42 -2.10 -10.50 20.32
C GLN A 42 -1.93 -9.06 20.84
N ARG A 43 -2.57 -8.71 21.96
CA ARG A 43 -2.45 -7.36 22.57
C ARG A 43 -1.00 -7.04 22.96
N LEU A 44 -0.26 -8.04 23.45
CA LEU A 44 1.15 -7.85 23.79
C LEU A 44 2.00 -7.60 22.53
N ALA A 45 1.80 -8.37 21.47
CA ALA A 45 2.47 -8.17 20.19
C ALA A 45 2.19 -6.77 19.61
N GLU A 46 0.93 -6.35 19.59
CA GLU A 46 0.54 -5.01 19.13
C GLU A 46 1.21 -3.89 19.94
N ALA A 47 1.33 -4.07 21.28
CA ALA A 47 2.02 -3.11 22.12
C ALA A 47 3.52 -3.02 21.78
N ILE A 48 4.15 -4.16 21.51
CA ILE A 48 5.56 -4.21 21.09
C ILE A 48 5.72 -3.58 19.71
N PHE A 49 4.83 -3.86 18.75
CA PHE A 49 4.87 -3.26 17.42
C PHE A 49 4.77 -1.74 17.46
N ARG A 50 3.92 -1.16 18.36
CA ARG A 50 3.85 0.29 18.58
C ARG A 50 5.15 0.91 19.11
N ILE A 51 5.98 0.12 19.77
CA ILE A 51 7.34 0.55 20.17
C ILE A 51 8.29 0.43 18.97
N MET A 52 8.26 -0.71 18.26
CA MET A 52 9.19 -1.01 17.17
C MET A 52 8.99 -0.12 15.92
N MET A 53 7.77 0.33 15.65
CA MET A 53 7.53 1.29 14.55
C MET A 53 8.17 2.68 14.79
N ARG A 54 8.68 2.94 16.00
CA ARG A 54 9.44 4.15 16.35
C ARG A 54 10.94 3.88 16.45
N ASP A 55 11.39 2.70 16.06
CA ASP A 55 12.81 2.38 16.07
C ASP A 55 13.58 3.34 15.16
N THR A 56 14.76 3.76 15.60
CA THR A 56 15.60 4.69 14.83
C THR A 56 16.16 4.04 13.57
N ASP A 57 16.29 2.71 13.57
CA ASP A 57 16.80 1.95 12.43
C ASP A 57 15.66 1.61 11.46
N VAL A 58 15.81 2.05 10.20
CA VAL A 58 14.85 1.78 9.13
C VAL A 58 14.67 0.29 8.88
N ALA A 59 15.75 -0.51 8.97
CA ALA A 59 15.68 -1.95 8.69
C ALA A 59 14.82 -2.71 9.73
N VAL A 60 14.74 -2.22 10.96
CA VAL A 60 13.83 -2.77 11.99
C VAL A 60 12.37 -2.47 11.63
N ARG A 61 12.08 -1.22 11.26
CA ARG A 61 10.73 -0.81 10.85
C ARG A 61 10.30 -1.48 9.54
N GLN A 62 11.24 -1.67 8.60
CA GLN A 62 11.00 -2.42 7.36
C GLN A 62 10.66 -3.88 7.63
N ALA A 63 11.41 -4.55 8.53
CA ALA A 63 11.10 -5.92 8.91
C ALA A 63 9.71 -6.05 9.56
N LEU A 64 9.30 -5.04 10.34
CA LEU A 64 7.95 -4.98 10.89
C LEU A 64 6.89 -4.87 9.79
N ALA A 65 7.05 -3.95 8.84
CA ALA A 65 6.13 -3.75 7.72
C ALA A 65 6.04 -5.02 6.85
N GLU A 66 7.17 -5.61 6.48
CA GLU A 66 7.22 -6.86 5.70
C GLU A 66 6.52 -8.03 6.42
N GLY A 67 6.69 -8.13 7.74
CA GLY A 67 6.06 -9.19 8.52
C GLY A 67 4.56 -9.00 8.74
N LEU A 68 4.04 -7.76 8.64
CA LEU A 68 2.63 -7.44 8.92
C LEU A 68 1.77 -7.20 7.68
N LYS A 69 2.37 -6.97 6.51
CA LYS A 69 1.67 -6.50 5.30
C LYS A 69 0.50 -7.37 4.85
N ASP A 70 0.58 -8.69 5.06
CA ASP A 70 -0.43 -9.66 4.59
C ASP A 70 -1.44 -10.04 5.68
N ASN A 71 -1.31 -9.52 6.91
CA ASN A 71 -2.17 -9.91 8.03
C ASN A 71 -3.36 -8.94 8.19
N PRO A 72 -4.61 -9.41 7.97
CA PRO A 72 -5.79 -8.57 8.10
C PRO A 72 -6.15 -8.21 9.55
N ALA A 73 -5.51 -8.83 10.55
CA ALA A 73 -5.72 -8.52 11.96
C ALA A 73 -4.86 -7.38 12.48
N VAL A 74 -4.02 -6.78 11.63
CA VAL A 74 -3.20 -5.61 12.00
C VAL A 74 -4.11 -4.42 12.27
N PRO A 75 -3.98 -3.74 13.43
CA PRO A 75 -4.73 -2.51 13.70
C PRO A 75 -4.46 -1.41 12.66
N SER A 76 -5.51 -0.70 12.22
CA SER A 76 -5.40 0.35 11.20
C SER A 76 -4.45 1.48 11.61
N ASP A 77 -4.38 1.84 12.90
CA ASP A 77 -3.45 2.85 13.43
C ASP A 77 -1.98 2.47 13.21
N LEU A 78 -1.66 1.18 13.38
CA LEU A 78 -0.33 0.62 13.09
C LEU A 78 -0.02 0.64 11.59
N ALA A 79 -0.96 0.14 10.77
CA ALA A 79 -0.81 0.10 9.33
C ALA A 79 -0.60 1.50 8.74
N MET A 80 -1.42 2.49 9.17
CA MET A 80 -1.30 3.88 8.71
C MET A 80 0.00 4.56 9.16
N THR A 81 0.52 4.23 10.35
CA THR A 81 1.80 4.76 10.78
C THR A 81 2.94 4.23 9.89
N LEU A 82 2.95 2.94 9.58
CA LEU A 82 3.93 2.34 8.68
C LEU A 82 3.78 2.84 7.23
N ALA A 83 2.54 3.05 6.76
CA ALA A 83 2.26 3.58 5.41
C ALA A 83 2.73 5.03 5.18
N ARG A 84 2.99 5.77 6.25
CA ARG A 84 3.51 7.16 6.21
C ARG A 84 5.01 7.27 6.51
N ASP A 85 5.68 6.15 6.72
CA ASP A 85 7.12 6.09 6.96
C ASP A 85 7.91 6.28 5.65
N VAL A 86 9.23 6.12 5.68
CA VAL A 86 10.07 6.11 4.48
C VAL A 86 9.66 5.00 3.50
N ALA A 87 10.04 5.14 2.24
CA ALA A 87 9.57 4.27 1.16
C ALA A 87 9.78 2.78 1.44
N GLU A 88 10.94 2.39 1.99
CA GLU A 88 11.29 1.01 2.29
C GLU A 88 10.32 0.35 3.29
N VAL A 89 9.69 1.15 4.14
CA VAL A 89 8.72 0.71 5.15
C VAL A 89 7.29 0.80 4.62
N ALA A 90 6.97 1.90 3.95
CA ALA A 90 5.61 2.22 3.55
C ALA A 90 5.11 1.40 2.35
N LEU A 91 5.96 1.19 1.32
CA LEU A 91 5.52 0.60 0.07
C LEU A 91 4.99 -0.83 0.21
N PRO A 92 5.62 -1.75 0.98
CA PRO A 92 5.05 -3.08 1.23
C PRO A 92 3.65 -3.03 1.85
N MET A 93 3.45 -2.19 2.86
CA MET A 93 2.14 -2.03 3.51
C MET A 93 1.09 -1.53 2.51
N LEU A 94 1.39 -0.49 1.75
CA LEU A 94 0.45 0.10 0.79
C LEU A 94 0.10 -0.86 -0.34
N HIS A 95 1.04 -1.66 -0.79
CA HIS A 95 0.83 -2.59 -1.89
C HIS A 95 -0.03 -3.80 -1.48
N TYR A 96 0.25 -4.40 -0.32
CA TYR A 96 -0.30 -5.72 0.04
C TYR A 96 -1.39 -5.67 1.10
N SER A 97 -1.33 -4.73 2.06
CA SER A 97 -2.21 -4.79 3.22
C SER A 97 -3.67 -4.51 2.89
N LEU A 98 -4.55 -5.39 3.37
CA LEU A 98 -6.00 -5.32 3.18
C LEU A 98 -6.71 -4.48 4.26
N VAL A 99 -5.99 -3.93 5.24
CA VAL A 99 -6.61 -3.21 6.37
C VAL A 99 -6.97 -1.76 6.04
N PHE A 100 -6.47 -1.21 4.94
CA PHE A 100 -6.74 0.17 4.55
C PHE A 100 -8.16 0.32 3.99
N THR A 101 -8.86 1.33 4.48
CA THR A 101 -10.11 1.81 3.88
C THR A 101 -9.84 2.64 2.63
N ASP A 102 -10.84 2.77 1.75
CA ASP A 102 -10.76 3.64 0.58
C ASP A 102 -10.39 5.08 0.97
N GLN A 103 -10.95 5.59 2.07
CA GLN A 103 -10.67 6.95 2.53
C GLN A 103 -9.19 7.14 2.89
N GLU A 104 -8.58 6.17 3.55
CA GLU A 104 -7.15 6.20 3.89
C GLU A 104 -6.26 6.11 2.64
N LEU A 105 -6.63 5.27 1.68
CA LEU A 105 -5.92 5.17 0.39
C LEU A 105 -6.04 6.44 -0.45
N ILE A 106 -7.21 7.09 -0.44
CA ILE A 106 -7.44 8.40 -1.10
C ILE A 106 -6.58 9.48 -0.43
N GLU A 107 -6.49 9.49 0.89
CA GLU A 107 -5.62 10.44 1.61
C GLU A 107 -4.14 10.24 1.20
N ILE A 108 -3.68 9.00 1.15
CA ILE A 108 -2.32 8.66 0.68
C ILE A 108 -2.13 9.12 -0.78
N ALA A 109 -3.06 8.81 -1.67
CA ALA A 109 -2.99 9.21 -3.08
C ALA A 109 -2.85 10.72 -3.27
N ARG A 110 -3.51 11.52 -2.41
CA ARG A 110 -3.51 12.99 -2.50
C ARG A 110 -2.33 13.66 -1.79
N SER A 111 -1.77 13.02 -0.77
CA SER A 111 -0.80 13.66 0.14
C SER A 111 0.63 13.13 0.00
N GLN A 112 0.83 11.97 -0.61
CA GLN A 112 2.13 11.30 -0.62
C GLN A 112 2.79 11.35 -2.02
N PRO A 113 4.12 11.21 -2.09
CA PRO A 113 4.88 11.21 -3.35
C PRO A 113 4.49 10.08 -4.31
N GLU A 114 4.94 10.19 -5.56
CA GLU A 114 4.69 9.25 -6.66
C GLU A 114 4.87 7.77 -6.27
N ALA A 115 5.92 7.41 -5.53
CA ALA A 115 6.18 6.02 -5.17
C ALA A 115 5.06 5.39 -4.33
N TRP A 116 4.45 6.18 -3.40
CA TRP A 116 3.29 5.75 -2.60
C TRP A 116 2.04 5.59 -3.48
N GLN A 117 1.79 6.56 -4.36
CA GLN A 117 0.70 6.50 -5.33
C GLN A 117 0.83 5.27 -6.23
N GLN A 118 2.02 4.96 -6.71
CA GLN A 118 2.27 3.75 -7.50
C GLN A 118 2.06 2.46 -6.71
N ALA A 119 2.42 2.43 -5.41
CA ALA A 119 2.15 1.26 -4.56
C ALA A 119 0.65 1.02 -4.41
N VAL A 120 -0.15 2.09 -4.20
CA VAL A 120 -1.62 2.01 -4.18
C VAL A 120 -2.17 1.55 -5.54
N ALA A 121 -1.67 2.12 -6.65
CA ALA A 121 -2.11 1.78 -8.01
C ALA A 121 -1.80 0.32 -8.41
N ARG A 122 -0.83 -0.32 -7.77
CA ARG A 122 -0.43 -1.74 -8.01
C ARG A 122 -1.16 -2.75 -7.12
N ARG A 123 -2.04 -2.34 -6.23
CA ARG A 123 -2.81 -3.25 -5.36
C ARG A 123 -3.57 -4.27 -6.20
N GLU A 124 -3.78 -5.45 -5.64
CA GLU A 124 -4.57 -6.51 -6.30
C GLU A 124 -5.95 -6.00 -6.73
N THR A 125 -6.58 -5.17 -5.88
CA THR A 125 -7.82 -4.47 -6.18
C THR A 125 -7.69 -2.99 -5.82
N VAL A 126 -8.21 -2.11 -6.69
CA VAL A 126 -8.31 -0.68 -6.45
C VAL A 126 -9.74 -0.25 -6.77
N SER A 127 -10.46 0.28 -5.79
CA SER A 127 -11.85 0.72 -5.96
C SER A 127 -11.97 1.94 -6.89
N ALA A 128 -13.14 2.19 -7.46
CA ALA A 128 -13.37 3.32 -8.33
C ALA A 128 -13.08 4.69 -7.67
N PRO A 129 -13.44 4.95 -6.38
CA PRO A 129 -13.07 6.20 -5.71
C PRO A 129 -11.56 6.38 -5.53
N VAL A 130 -10.82 5.31 -5.23
CA VAL A 130 -9.36 5.34 -5.10
C VAL A 130 -8.70 5.55 -6.47
N SER A 131 -9.21 4.89 -7.52
CA SER A 131 -8.76 5.09 -8.90
C SER A 131 -8.93 6.54 -9.35
N ASP A 132 -10.06 7.14 -9.03
CA ASP A 132 -10.36 8.54 -9.35
C ASP A 132 -9.37 9.49 -8.66
N ALA A 133 -9.11 9.29 -7.38
CA ALA A 133 -8.13 10.08 -6.62
C ALA A 133 -6.71 9.94 -7.17
N LEU A 134 -6.31 8.74 -7.60
CA LEU A 134 -5.00 8.50 -8.23
C LEU A 134 -4.90 9.20 -9.60
N VAL A 135 -5.98 9.22 -10.39
CA VAL A 135 -6.03 9.96 -11.66
C VAL A 135 -5.98 11.47 -11.41
N GLU A 136 -6.63 11.98 -10.37
CA GLU A 136 -6.62 13.41 -10.04
C GLU A 136 -5.26 13.90 -9.54
N ALA A 137 -4.61 13.16 -8.66
CA ALA A 137 -3.39 13.57 -7.97
C ALA A 137 -2.10 13.08 -8.64
N GLY A 138 -2.15 11.91 -9.31
CA GLY A 138 -0.98 11.25 -9.87
C GLY A 138 -0.47 11.88 -11.16
N ASN A 139 0.79 11.64 -11.44
CA ASN A 139 1.41 11.95 -12.72
C ASN A 139 1.16 10.84 -13.75
N GLU A 140 1.75 11.00 -14.95
CA GLU A 140 1.64 10.05 -16.05
C GLU A 140 2.02 8.63 -15.66
N ASN A 141 3.12 8.43 -14.91
CA ASN A 141 3.59 7.10 -14.50
C ASN A 141 2.60 6.40 -13.55
N VAL A 142 2.00 7.15 -12.64
CA VAL A 142 0.97 6.64 -11.72
C VAL A 142 -0.26 6.21 -12.50
N VAL A 143 -0.72 7.04 -13.45
CA VAL A 143 -1.90 6.73 -14.27
C VAL A 143 -1.64 5.55 -15.20
N ILE A 144 -0.46 5.44 -15.82
CA ILE A 144 -0.08 4.26 -16.61
C ILE A 144 -0.12 3.00 -15.73
N THR A 145 0.44 3.08 -14.51
CA THR A 145 0.44 1.96 -13.57
C THR A 145 -0.98 1.53 -13.22
N LEU A 146 -1.86 2.49 -12.91
CA LEU A 146 -3.26 2.25 -12.58
C LEU A 146 -4.03 1.64 -13.74
N VAL A 147 -3.95 2.25 -14.94
CA VAL A 147 -4.73 1.77 -16.10
C VAL A 147 -4.25 0.41 -16.63
N ARG A 148 -3.02 0.01 -16.36
CA ARG A 148 -2.50 -1.33 -16.63
C ARG A 148 -2.88 -2.36 -15.57
N ASN A 149 -3.32 -1.94 -14.41
CA ASN A 149 -3.80 -2.83 -13.37
C ASN A 149 -5.22 -3.31 -13.71
N HIS A 150 -5.37 -4.60 -14.02
CA HIS A 150 -6.66 -5.21 -14.37
C HIS A 150 -7.60 -5.32 -13.17
N GLY A 151 -7.07 -5.30 -11.93
CA GLY A 151 -7.85 -5.28 -10.69
C GLY A 151 -8.31 -3.88 -10.25
N ALA A 152 -7.92 -2.82 -10.99
CA ALA A 152 -8.41 -1.49 -10.71
C ALA A 152 -9.76 -1.24 -11.40
N GLU A 153 -10.73 -0.76 -10.64
CA GLU A 153 -12.02 -0.30 -11.15
C GLU A 153 -11.86 1.13 -11.68
N ILE A 154 -12.04 1.32 -12.98
CA ILE A 154 -11.98 2.64 -13.62
C ILE A 154 -13.35 2.95 -14.22
N SER A 155 -14.04 3.92 -13.65
CA SER A 155 -15.35 4.35 -14.11
C SER A 155 -15.27 5.09 -15.47
N ASP A 156 -16.41 5.25 -16.14
CA ASP A 156 -16.50 6.05 -17.36
C ASP A 156 -16.07 7.50 -17.09
N GLU A 157 -16.42 8.05 -15.92
CA GLU A 157 -16.03 9.39 -15.50
C GLU A 157 -14.52 9.49 -15.32
N THR A 158 -13.92 8.54 -14.59
CA THR A 158 -12.46 8.47 -14.40
C THR A 158 -11.73 8.28 -15.73
N SER A 159 -12.29 7.48 -16.65
CA SER A 159 -11.74 7.30 -18.00
C SER A 159 -11.75 8.61 -18.80
N ASN A 160 -12.83 9.41 -18.68
CA ASN A 160 -12.88 10.76 -19.29
C ASN A 160 -11.79 11.67 -18.72
N LYS A 161 -11.61 11.69 -17.38
CA LYS A 161 -10.54 12.47 -16.73
C LYS A 161 -9.14 12.06 -17.23
N VAL A 162 -8.90 10.76 -17.45
CA VAL A 162 -7.64 10.28 -18.01
C VAL A 162 -7.41 10.85 -19.41
N ILE A 163 -8.42 10.78 -20.30
CA ILE A 163 -8.34 11.31 -21.66
C ILE A 163 -8.09 12.82 -21.62
N ASP A 164 -8.87 13.57 -20.84
CA ASP A 164 -8.77 15.03 -20.77
C ASP A 164 -7.42 15.51 -20.24
N ARG A 165 -6.86 14.79 -19.28
CA ARG A 165 -5.63 15.17 -18.59
C ARG A 165 -4.36 14.75 -19.32
N PHE A 166 -4.42 13.67 -20.09
CA PHE A 166 -3.27 13.02 -20.70
C PHE A 166 -3.46 12.76 -22.19
N SER A 167 -4.26 13.60 -22.88
CA SER A 167 -4.47 13.51 -24.34
C SER A 167 -3.18 13.46 -25.15
N ASP A 168 -2.16 14.20 -24.71
CA ASP A 168 -0.87 14.31 -25.39
C ASP A 168 0.08 13.14 -25.06
N SER A 169 -0.29 12.25 -24.11
CA SER A 169 0.51 11.10 -23.75
C SER A 169 0.10 9.85 -24.51
N GLU A 170 0.84 9.50 -25.56
CA GLU A 170 0.63 8.26 -26.29
C GLU A 170 0.66 7.02 -25.39
N ALA A 171 1.53 7.04 -24.36
CA ALA A 171 1.69 5.92 -23.45
C ALA A 171 0.46 5.71 -22.55
N VAL A 172 -0.16 6.78 -22.04
CA VAL A 172 -1.41 6.73 -21.27
C VAL A 172 -2.55 6.30 -22.15
N ILE A 173 -2.72 6.97 -23.30
CA ILE A 173 -3.82 6.70 -24.24
C ILE A 173 -3.77 5.25 -24.73
N THR A 174 -2.61 4.76 -25.16
CA THR A 174 -2.44 3.36 -25.54
C THR A 174 -2.76 2.40 -24.40
N SER A 175 -2.39 2.75 -23.17
CA SER A 175 -2.63 1.89 -22.00
C SER A 175 -4.11 1.79 -21.65
N ILE A 176 -4.87 2.91 -21.70
CA ILE A 176 -6.30 2.89 -21.36
C ILE A 176 -7.14 2.21 -22.42
N VAL A 177 -6.83 2.42 -23.72
CA VAL A 177 -7.56 1.80 -24.85
C VAL A 177 -7.40 0.27 -24.85
N ARG A 178 -6.28 -0.23 -24.38
CA ARG A 178 -6.02 -1.68 -24.28
C ARG A 178 -6.77 -2.38 -23.14
N ARG A 179 -7.45 -1.63 -22.26
CA ARG A 179 -8.26 -2.26 -21.21
C ARG A 179 -9.46 -2.99 -21.80
N PRO A 180 -9.73 -4.23 -21.35
CA PRO A 180 -10.92 -4.98 -21.83
C PRO A 180 -12.25 -4.27 -21.50
N SER A 181 -12.27 -3.44 -20.46
CA SER A 181 -13.43 -2.69 -20.00
C SER A 181 -13.52 -1.26 -20.58
N PHE A 182 -12.72 -0.93 -21.61
CA PHE A 182 -12.73 0.42 -22.17
C PHE A 182 -14.07 0.69 -22.90
N PRO A 183 -14.82 1.75 -22.52
CA PRO A 183 -16.15 2.00 -23.07
C PRO A 183 -16.10 2.38 -24.56
N PRO A 184 -16.93 1.75 -25.44
CA PRO A 184 -16.95 2.07 -26.88
C PRO A 184 -17.22 3.55 -27.18
N LYS A 185 -18.08 4.21 -26.38
CA LYS A 185 -18.38 5.63 -26.52
C LYS A 185 -17.17 6.54 -26.34
N LEU A 186 -16.22 6.14 -25.49
CA LEU A 186 -14.99 6.88 -25.28
C LEU A 186 -13.99 6.69 -26.42
N ALA A 187 -14.08 5.59 -27.17
CA ALA A 187 -13.26 5.39 -28.37
C ALA A 187 -13.58 6.43 -29.46
N GLU A 188 -14.86 6.74 -29.67
CA GLU A 188 -15.29 7.79 -30.62
C GLU A 188 -14.76 9.17 -30.20
N ARG A 189 -14.87 9.52 -28.93
CA ARG A 189 -14.33 10.77 -28.40
C ARG A 189 -12.81 10.87 -28.57
N LEU A 190 -12.11 9.78 -28.31
CA LEU A 190 -10.66 9.73 -28.39
C LEU A 190 -10.15 9.99 -29.82
N ILE A 191 -10.85 9.46 -30.85
CA ILE A 191 -10.56 9.73 -32.25
C ILE A 191 -10.64 11.24 -32.55
N THR A 192 -11.61 11.94 -31.98
CA THR A 192 -11.76 13.38 -32.14
C THR A 192 -10.63 14.16 -31.50
N VAL A 193 -10.26 13.82 -30.24
CA VAL A 193 -9.24 14.51 -29.46
C VAL A 193 -7.82 14.32 -30.03
N VAL A 194 -7.51 13.14 -30.56
CA VAL A 194 -6.17 12.82 -31.12
C VAL A 194 -6.00 13.33 -32.55
N SER A 195 -7.11 13.77 -33.21
CA SER A 195 -7.10 14.29 -34.60
C SER A 195 -6.99 15.81 -34.67
N GLU A 196 -7.03 16.53 -33.55
CA GLU A 196 -6.80 17.98 -33.41
C GLU A 196 -5.35 18.30 -33.05
#